data_806de339c1c7f94136871a771d21d71a
#
_entry.id   806de339c1c7f94136871a771d21d71a
#
_cell.length_a   1.000
_cell.length_b   1.000
_cell.length_c   1.000
_cell.angle_alpha   90.00
_cell.angle_beta   90.00
_cell.angle_gamma   90.00
#
_symmetry.space_group_name_H-M   'P 1'
#
loop_
_entity.id
_entity.type
_entity.pdbx_description
1 polymer ?
#
loop_
_entity_poly.entity_id
_entity_poly.type
_entity_poly.pdbx_seq_one_letter_code
_entity_poly.pdbx_strand_id
1 'polypeptide(L)'
;RRHGAVLKILMTPEAEKIITPLALSWASGTKALTGWDYEMAQLGDYDAILVAPATRNTISKHVHGITDSPATMALSAGRGNGTPILFVPSMHSDLFDDPVTSDFIAALRKEGSAVMFDEPQEGRRKQPDSVSIVAELCHLVNSALPERKLIAITLGANRAPIDAVRAIQNASSGSTGWTIAQYLHRMGHQVICIAGKTSVSPEFILPDVRRAGSPDEMLKVSLEVASSEPKPDAWIHSAAVLDYFTEPLDVKKSSGEGPWEISLSEGPKHISEIAPLVDGAKRIGFKLESGVSVDVLIDRAKQQIETYGVDAVIANLKEEVHDPDSPRGRIVLPDGSVEVLSGDAELCDAVESLLHSS
;
A
#
# COMPACT_ATOMS: atom_id res chain seq x y z
N ARG A 1 11.52 -0.04 14.58
CA ARG A 1 12.56 1.02 14.65
C ARG A 1 12.73 1.79 13.34
N ARG A 2 12.70 1.13 12.17
CA ARG A 2 12.84 1.83 10.87
C ARG A 2 11.73 2.86 10.63
N HIS A 3 10.58 2.68 11.26
CA HIS A 3 9.42 3.59 11.20
C HIS A 3 9.36 4.55 12.42
N GLY A 4 10.45 4.74 13.14
CA GLY A 4 10.51 5.65 14.29
C GLY A 4 9.81 5.17 15.57
N ALA A 5 9.28 3.94 15.59
CA ALA A 5 8.55 3.41 16.75
C ALA A 5 9.43 3.24 17.99
N VAL A 6 8.90 3.64 19.14
CA VAL A 6 9.45 3.34 20.47
C VAL A 6 8.90 1.99 20.93
N LEU A 7 9.78 1.04 21.21
CA LEU A 7 9.40 -0.32 21.51
C LEU A 7 9.48 -0.63 22.98
N LYS A 8 8.44 -1.31 23.51
CA LYS A 8 8.46 -2.04 24.77
C LYS A 8 8.29 -3.53 24.47
N ILE A 9 9.19 -4.37 24.96
CA ILE A 9 9.16 -5.79 24.67
C ILE A 9 8.84 -6.56 25.94
N LEU A 10 7.77 -7.36 25.88
CA LEU A 10 7.33 -8.24 26.94
C LEU A 10 7.45 -9.71 26.44
N MET A 11 8.15 -10.53 27.19
CA MET A 11 8.33 -11.95 26.85
C MET A 11 7.48 -12.83 27.77
N THR A 12 6.84 -13.84 27.19
CA THR A 12 6.27 -14.91 28.01
C THR A 12 7.38 -15.86 28.47
N PRO A 13 7.20 -16.60 29.59
CA PRO A 13 8.19 -17.59 30.04
C PRO A 13 8.52 -18.64 28.98
N GLU A 14 7.58 -18.97 28.10
CA GLU A 14 7.80 -19.92 27.02
C GLU A 14 8.64 -19.33 25.88
N ALA A 15 8.51 -18.02 25.63
CA ALA A 15 9.35 -17.34 24.63
C ALA A 15 10.83 -17.33 25.02
N GLU A 16 11.14 -17.23 26.32
CA GLU A 16 12.53 -17.27 26.83
C GLU A 16 13.24 -18.59 26.56
N LYS A 17 12.49 -19.68 26.40
CA LYS A 17 13.04 -21.00 26.05
C LYS A 17 13.45 -21.09 24.57
N ILE A 18 12.99 -20.18 23.73
CA ILE A 18 13.24 -20.16 22.29
C ILE A 18 14.26 -19.10 21.91
N ILE A 19 14.10 -17.89 22.45
CA ILE A 19 14.99 -16.75 22.20
C ILE A 19 15.36 -16.08 23.51
N THR A 20 16.64 -15.71 23.66
CA THR A 20 17.09 -15.08 24.90
C THR A 20 16.63 -13.63 25.00
N PRO A 21 16.31 -13.13 26.22
CA PRO A 21 16.02 -11.71 26.44
C PRO A 21 17.15 -10.79 25.97
N LEU A 22 18.41 -11.26 26.09
CA LEU A 22 19.58 -10.52 25.63
C LEU A 22 19.55 -10.31 24.11
N ALA A 23 19.25 -11.36 23.34
CA ALA A 23 19.18 -11.27 21.88
C ALA A 23 18.10 -10.28 21.42
N LEU A 24 16.91 -10.32 22.05
CA LEU A 24 15.84 -9.35 21.74
C LEU A 24 16.21 -7.93 22.16
N SER A 25 16.84 -7.76 23.31
CA SER A 25 17.28 -6.45 23.77
C SER A 25 18.31 -5.82 22.83
N TRP A 26 19.24 -6.60 22.31
CA TRP A 26 20.23 -6.14 21.32
C TRP A 26 19.56 -5.78 20.00
N ALA A 27 18.69 -6.65 19.49
CA ALA A 27 18.02 -6.44 18.22
C ALA A 27 17.10 -5.19 18.25
N SER A 28 16.41 -4.97 19.36
CA SER A 28 15.47 -3.85 19.50
C SER A 28 16.12 -2.56 20.03
N GLY A 29 17.26 -2.66 20.72
CA GLY A 29 17.86 -1.55 21.49
C GLY A 29 17.07 -1.17 22.73
N THR A 30 16.14 -2.04 23.18
CA THR A 30 15.28 -1.83 24.33
C THR A 30 15.33 -3.07 25.21
N LYS A 31 15.36 -2.92 26.53
CA LYS A 31 15.38 -4.03 27.48
C LYS A 31 14.11 -4.87 27.33
N ALA A 32 14.25 -6.15 27.04
CA ALA A 32 13.14 -7.10 27.06
C ALA A 32 12.78 -7.45 28.52
N LEU A 33 11.49 -7.33 28.86
CA LEU A 33 10.96 -7.66 30.17
C LEU A 33 10.46 -9.10 30.18
N THR A 34 10.93 -9.88 31.15
CA THR A 34 10.58 -11.32 31.31
C THR A 34 9.79 -11.59 32.59
N GLY A 35 9.83 -10.69 33.53
CA GLY A 35 9.15 -10.77 34.82
C GLY A 35 8.37 -9.49 35.15
N TRP A 36 7.74 -9.52 36.32
CA TRP A 36 7.01 -8.37 36.84
C TRP A 36 7.97 -7.21 37.08
N ASP A 37 7.58 -6.04 36.57
CA ASP A 37 8.30 -4.79 36.76
C ASP A 37 7.60 -3.98 37.86
N TYR A 38 8.38 -3.49 38.86
CA TYR A 38 7.82 -2.72 39.94
C TYR A 38 7.25 -1.37 39.48
N GLU A 39 7.75 -0.80 38.38
CA GLU A 39 7.23 0.38 37.75
C GLU A 39 5.93 0.13 36.94
N MET A 40 5.44 -1.11 36.96
CA MET A 40 4.20 -1.51 36.26
C MET A 40 4.21 -1.17 34.76
N ALA A 41 5.41 -1.26 34.14
CA ALA A 41 5.58 -0.93 32.72
C ALA A 41 4.67 -1.72 31.77
N GLN A 42 4.17 -2.87 32.20
CA GLN A 42 3.17 -3.66 31.47
C GLN A 42 1.77 -2.99 31.40
N LEU A 43 1.51 -1.97 32.22
CA LEU A 43 0.27 -1.21 32.24
C LEU A 43 0.40 0.18 31.57
N GLY A 44 1.52 0.43 30.88
CA GLY A 44 1.74 1.70 30.19
C GLY A 44 0.74 1.95 29.05
N ASP A 45 0.60 3.22 28.71
CA ASP A 45 -0.15 3.63 27.53
C ASP A 45 0.66 3.28 26.26
N TYR A 46 0.05 2.54 25.37
CA TYR A 46 0.63 2.15 24.10
C TYR A 46 -0.30 2.54 22.97
N ASP A 47 0.27 3.03 21.86
CA ASP A 47 -0.49 3.30 20.65
C ASP A 47 -0.97 2.00 19.97
N ALA A 48 -0.23 0.90 20.15
CA ALA A 48 -0.62 -0.43 19.68
C ALA A 48 0.11 -1.54 20.44
N ILE A 49 -0.47 -2.75 20.40
CA ILE A 49 0.15 -3.97 20.89
C ILE A 49 0.24 -4.98 19.73
N LEU A 50 1.46 -5.46 19.48
CA LEU A 50 1.73 -6.53 18.51
C LEU A 50 2.06 -7.83 19.24
N VAL A 51 1.33 -8.89 18.98
CA VAL A 51 1.60 -10.26 19.47
C VAL A 51 2.12 -11.10 18.32
N ALA A 52 3.46 -11.17 18.17
CA ALA A 52 4.11 -11.87 17.06
C ALA A 52 5.38 -12.61 17.51
N PRO A 53 5.41 -13.95 17.45
CA PRO A 53 4.30 -14.84 17.11
C PRO A 53 3.26 -14.96 18.24
N ALA A 54 1.98 -15.09 17.88
CA ALA A 54 0.92 -15.38 18.81
C ALA A 54 0.70 -16.90 18.89
N THR A 55 1.12 -17.53 20.00
CA THR A 55 0.82 -18.95 20.23
C THR A 55 -0.64 -19.13 20.63
N ARG A 56 -1.21 -20.32 20.35
CA ARG A 56 -2.58 -20.67 20.80
C ARG A 56 -2.74 -20.46 22.30
N ASN A 57 -1.74 -20.78 23.12
CA ASN A 57 -1.77 -20.58 24.57
C ASN A 57 -1.94 -19.10 24.95
N THR A 58 -1.18 -18.20 24.30
CA THR A 58 -1.28 -16.76 24.54
C THR A 58 -2.65 -16.22 24.14
N ILE A 59 -3.16 -16.65 23.00
CA ILE A 59 -4.50 -16.27 22.51
C ILE A 59 -5.57 -16.77 23.48
N SER A 60 -5.52 -18.04 23.88
CA SER A 60 -6.46 -18.63 24.84
C SER A 60 -6.47 -17.87 26.16
N LYS A 61 -5.29 -17.56 26.72
CA LYS A 61 -5.19 -16.78 27.95
C LYS A 61 -5.81 -15.40 27.82
N HIS A 62 -5.53 -14.72 26.71
CA HIS A 62 -6.11 -13.39 26.44
C HIS A 62 -7.64 -13.44 26.37
N VAL A 63 -8.21 -14.38 25.57
CA VAL A 63 -9.66 -14.54 25.42
C VAL A 63 -10.33 -14.83 26.77
N HIS A 64 -9.69 -15.62 27.64
CA HIS A 64 -10.23 -15.96 28.95
C HIS A 64 -9.85 -14.97 30.07
N GLY A 65 -9.14 -13.89 29.75
CA GLY A 65 -8.75 -12.87 30.73
C GLY A 65 -7.71 -13.35 31.77
N ILE A 66 -6.89 -14.34 31.42
CA ILE A 66 -5.83 -14.86 32.31
C ILE A 66 -4.62 -13.95 32.24
N THR A 67 -4.25 -13.36 33.38
CA THR A 67 -3.17 -12.37 33.54
C THR A 67 -2.02 -12.89 34.41
N ASP A 68 -1.53 -14.06 34.11
CA ASP A 68 -0.49 -14.79 34.87
C ASP A 68 0.95 -14.41 34.51
N SER A 69 1.12 -13.45 33.62
CA SER A 69 2.41 -12.90 33.20
C SER A 69 2.31 -11.42 32.84
N PRO A 70 3.42 -10.65 32.83
CA PRO A 70 3.41 -9.27 32.38
C PRO A 70 2.85 -9.12 30.96
N ALA A 71 3.15 -10.03 30.04
CA ALA A 71 2.65 -10.00 28.66
C ALA A 71 1.12 -10.16 28.59
N THR A 72 0.54 -11.12 29.32
CA THR A 72 -0.92 -11.32 29.35
C THR A 72 -1.64 -10.20 30.12
N MET A 73 -1.00 -9.61 31.12
CA MET A 73 -1.52 -8.44 31.80
C MET A 73 -1.55 -7.22 30.86
N ALA A 74 -0.49 -6.97 30.10
CA ALA A 74 -0.45 -5.89 29.12
C ALA A 74 -1.55 -6.03 28.06
N LEU A 75 -1.78 -7.24 27.58
CA LEU A 75 -2.87 -7.52 26.65
C LEU A 75 -4.25 -7.22 27.26
N SER A 76 -4.48 -7.63 28.50
CA SER A 76 -5.75 -7.37 29.20
C SER A 76 -5.96 -5.87 29.47
N ALA A 77 -4.91 -5.17 29.86
CA ALA A 77 -4.94 -3.72 30.08
C ALA A 77 -5.18 -2.98 28.76
N GLY A 78 -4.46 -3.34 27.71
CA GLY A 78 -4.63 -2.76 26.36
C GLY A 78 -6.07 -2.93 25.83
N ARG A 79 -6.65 -4.13 25.98
CA ARG A 79 -8.05 -4.36 25.64
C ARG A 79 -8.98 -3.46 26.45
N GLY A 80 -8.74 -3.31 27.75
CA GLY A 80 -9.54 -2.46 28.62
C GLY A 80 -9.45 -0.97 28.27
N ASN A 81 -8.32 -0.52 27.75
CA ASN A 81 -8.06 0.86 27.31
C ASN A 81 -8.48 1.11 25.86
N GLY A 82 -8.90 0.07 25.10
CA GLY A 82 -9.19 0.21 23.68
C GLY A 82 -7.95 0.36 22.78
N THR A 83 -6.76 -0.01 23.29
CA THR A 83 -5.52 -0.02 22.51
C THR A 83 -5.65 -0.99 21.33
N PRO A 84 -5.34 -0.60 20.09
CA PRO A 84 -5.31 -1.50 18.94
C PRO A 84 -4.37 -2.70 19.17
N ILE A 85 -4.86 -3.93 18.97
CA ILE A 85 -4.05 -5.15 19.14
C ILE A 85 -4.03 -5.93 17.84
N LEU A 86 -2.83 -6.27 17.37
CA LEU A 86 -2.62 -7.16 16.24
C LEU A 86 -2.05 -8.51 16.72
N PHE A 87 -2.81 -9.59 16.51
CA PHE A 87 -2.34 -10.94 16.73
C PHE A 87 -1.83 -11.57 15.43
N VAL A 88 -0.66 -12.18 15.49
CA VAL A 88 -0.04 -12.92 14.36
C VAL A 88 0.11 -14.38 14.78
N PRO A 89 -0.94 -15.23 14.62
CA PRO A 89 -0.92 -16.63 14.99
C PRO A 89 0.16 -17.39 14.22
N SER A 90 0.96 -18.18 14.94
CA SER A 90 1.94 -19.09 14.36
C SER A 90 1.90 -20.41 15.12
N MET A 91 1.42 -21.46 14.44
CA MET A 91 1.25 -22.78 15.04
C MET A 91 1.17 -23.88 13.96
N HIS A 92 1.30 -25.13 14.38
CA HIS A 92 1.08 -26.29 13.52
C HIS A 92 -0.38 -26.32 13.03
N SER A 93 -0.61 -26.83 11.82
CA SER A 93 -1.95 -26.90 11.23
C SER A 93 -2.96 -27.64 12.10
N ASP A 94 -2.56 -28.74 12.74
CA ASP A 94 -3.44 -29.50 13.64
C ASP A 94 -4.02 -28.66 14.79
N LEU A 95 -3.24 -27.70 15.29
CA LEU A 95 -3.70 -26.75 16.32
C LEU A 95 -4.51 -25.62 15.72
N PHE A 96 -4.18 -25.21 14.50
CA PHE A 96 -4.92 -24.15 13.81
C PHE A 96 -6.30 -24.63 13.37
N ASP A 97 -6.39 -25.85 12.87
CA ASP A 97 -7.62 -26.46 12.35
C ASP A 97 -8.55 -27.01 13.47
N ASP A 98 -8.07 -27.01 14.73
CA ASP A 98 -8.92 -27.31 15.89
C ASP A 98 -10.06 -26.27 16.01
N PRO A 99 -11.33 -26.68 16.08
CA PRO A 99 -12.48 -25.79 16.21
C PRO A 99 -12.34 -24.73 17.31
N VAL A 100 -11.71 -25.09 18.43
CA VAL A 100 -11.46 -24.16 19.54
C VAL A 100 -10.56 -22.98 19.12
N THR A 101 -9.61 -23.20 18.20
CA THR A 101 -8.78 -22.10 17.67
C THR A 101 -9.60 -21.14 16.81
N SER A 102 -10.54 -21.67 16.02
CA SER A 102 -11.48 -20.86 15.24
C SER A 102 -12.35 -19.99 16.15
N ASP A 103 -12.83 -20.54 17.26
CA ASP A 103 -13.62 -19.81 18.28
C ASP A 103 -12.78 -18.69 18.91
N PHE A 104 -11.51 -18.94 19.21
CA PHE A 104 -10.62 -17.91 19.74
C PHE A 104 -10.37 -16.79 18.72
N ILE A 105 -10.14 -17.11 17.45
CA ILE A 105 -9.97 -16.11 16.38
C ILE A 105 -11.25 -15.28 16.22
N ALA A 106 -12.41 -15.92 16.27
CA ALA A 106 -13.71 -15.23 16.23
C ALA A 106 -13.87 -14.30 17.45
N ALA A 107 -13.48 -14.73 18.64
CA ALA A 107 -13.52 -13.91 19.86
C ALA A 107 -12.60 -12.69 19.75
N LEU A 108 -11.35 -12.86 19.26
CA LEU A 108 -10.43 -11.75 19.02
C LEU A 108 -11.01 -10.70 18.06
N ARG A 109 -11.58 -11.14 16.94
CA ARG A 109 -12.22 -10.25 15.97
C ARG A 109 -13.44 -9.54 16.55
N LYS A 110 -14.24 -10.24 17.36
CA LYS A 110 -15.43 -9.66 18.02
C LYS A 110 -15.07 -8.57 19.02
N GLU A 111 -13.93 -8.68 19.71
CA GLU A 111 -13.46 -7.63 20.62
C GLU A 111 -12.79 -6.44 19.92
N GLY A 112 -12.61 -6.51 18.59
CA GLY A 112 -11.96 -5.46 17.77
C GLY A 112 -10.46 -5.66 17.54
N SER A 113 -9.86 -6.78 17.97
CA SER A 113 -8.47 -7.11 17.68
C SER A 113 -8.30 -7.56 16.23
N ALA A 114 -7.22 -7.11 15.59
CA ALA A 114 -6.83 -7.59 14.27
C ALA A 114 -6.12 -8.95 14.37
N VAL A 115 -6.31 -9.81 13.38
CA VAL A 115 -5.67 -11.13 13.31
C VAL A 115 -5.14 -11.34 11.90
N MET A 116 -3.82 -11.49 11.78
CA MET A 116 -3.10 -11.67 10.53
C MET A 116 -2.38 -13.01 10.48
N PHE A 117 -2.56 -13.77 9.42
CA PHE A 117 -1.83 -15.03 9.16
C PHE A 117 -1.79 -15.32 7.67
N ASP A 118 -0.76 -16.06 7.24
CA ASP A 118 -0.61 -16.53 5.87
C ASP A 118 -1.32 -17.86 5.64
N GLU A 119 -1.48 -18.22 4.37
CA GLU A 119 -1.94 -19.54 3.97
C GLU A 119 -0.99 -20.64 4.48
N PRO A 120 -1.50 -21.86 4.75
CA PRO A 120 -0.68 -22.94 5.26
C PRO A 120 0.44 -23.33 4.27
N GLN A 121 1.63 -23.50 4.77
CA GLN A 121 2.78 -24.02 4.03
C GLN A 121 3.38 -25.20 4.77
N GLU A 122 3.56 -26.33 4.09
CA GLU A 122 4.16 -27.55 4.66
C GLU A 122 3.51 -28.00 5.99
N GLY A 123 2.17 -27.95 6.07
CA GLY A 123 1.43 -28.34 7.27
C GLY A 123 1.58 -27.39 8.46
N ARG A 124 2.02 -26.16 8.24
CA ARG A 124 2.17 -25.11 9.27
C ARG A 124 1.66 -23.79 8.75
N ARG A 125 1.01 -23.01 9.62
CA ARG A 125 0.81 -21.59 9.38
C ARG A 125 1.99 -20.84 9.98
N LYS A 126 2.87 -20.38 9.08
CA LYS A 126 4.03 -19.57 9.45
C LYS A 126 3.58 -18.14 9.73
N GLN A 127 4.43 -17.41 10.44
CA GLN A 127 4.26 -15.97 10.59
C GLN A 127 4.49 -15.32 9.21
N PRO A 128 3.63 -14.37 8.79
CA PRO A 128 3.89 -13.53 7.63
C PRO A 128 5.25 -12.82 7.72
N ASP A 129 5.74 -12.31 6.61
CA ASP A 129 6.98 -11.56 6.61
C ASP A 129 6.87 -10.27 7.46
N SER A 130 8.01 -9.75 7.91
CA SER A 130 8.03 -8.62 8.84
C SER A 130 7.54 -7.30 8.22
N VAL A 131 7.65 -7.14 6.90
CA VAL A 131 7.18 -5.93 6.20
C VAL A 131 5.65 -5.91 6.18
N SER A 132 5.04 -7.04 5.87
CA SER A 132 3.59 -7.23 5.89
C SER A 132 2.99 -7.01 7.28
N ILE A 133 3.62 -7.57 8.34
CA ILE A 133 3.16 -7.39 9.72
C ILE A 133 3.23 -5.92 10.14
N VAL A 134 4.33 -5.25 9.83
CA VAL A 134 4.49 -3.82 10.18
C VAL A 134 3.52 -2.95 9.38
N ALA A 135 3.28 -3.26 8.11
CA ALA A 135 2.32 -2.53 7.28
C ALA A 135 0.90 -2.64 7.85
N GLU A 136 0.48 -3.84 8.24
CA GLU A 136 -0.83 -4.07 8.87
C GLU A 136 -0.95 -3.36 10.23
N LEU A 137 0.10 -3.41 11.07
CA LEU A 137 0.10 -2.70 12.34
C LEU A 137 -0.01 -1.17 12.14
N CYS A 138 0.76 -0.61 11.20
CA CYS A 138 0.67 0.82 10.87
C CYS A 138 -0.74 1.19 10.39
N HIS A 139 -1.30 0.38 9.47
CA HIS A 139 -2.67 0.60 8.98
C HIS A 139 -3.70 0.55 10.11
N LEU A 140 -3.62 -0.46 10.97
CA LEU A 140 -4.52 -0.64 12.11
C LEU A 140 -4.55 0.59 13.02
N VAL A 141 -3.37 1.13 13.35
CA VAL A 141 -3.25 2.31 14.21
C VAL A 141 -3.72 3.57 13.50
N ASN A 142 -3.21 3.79 12.29
CA ASN A 142 -3.43 5.03 11.57
C ASN A 142 -4.84 5.15 10.99
N SER A 143 -5.53 4.03 10.72
CA SER A 143 -6.91 4.06 10.22
C SER A 143 -7.92 4.66 11.22
N ALA A 144 -7.57 4.69 12.51
CA ALA A 144 -8.38 5.33 13.54
C ALA A 144 -8.18 6.86 13.62
N LEU A 145 -7.15 7.40 12.93
CA LEU A 145 -6.91 8.84 12.90
C LEU A 145 -8.00 9.57 12.08
N PRO A 146 -8.31 10.84 12.41
CA PRO A 146 -9.26 11.63 11.64
C PRO A 146 -8.77 11.82 10.20
N GLU A 147 -9.72 12.14 9.31
CA GLU A 147 -9.47 12.49 7.91
C GLU A 147 -8.82 11.39 7.06
N ARG A 148 -8.98 10.12 7.44
CA ARG A 148 -8.59 9.02 6.56
C ARG A 148 -9.54 8.93 5.36
N LYS A 149 -8.97 8.69 4.19
CA LYS A 149 -9.64 8.80 2.90
C LYS A 149 -9.70 7.47 2.17
N LEU A 150 -10.67 7.33 1.28
CA LEU A 150 -10.70 6.32 0.24
C LEU A 150 -10.01 6.88 -1.01
N ILE A 151 -8.95 6.24 -1.46
CA ILE A 151 -8.09 6.75 -2.53
C ILE A 151 -8.04 5.73 -3.66
N ALA A 152 -8.33 6.17 -4.88
CA ALA A 152 -8.11 5.37 -6.08
C ALA A 152 -6.79 5.77 -6.74
N ILE A 153 -5.96 4.78 -7.06
CA ILE A 153 -4.70 4.99 -7.75
C ILE A 153 -4.61 4.11 -9.01
N THR A 154 -4.42 4.73 -10.17
CA THR A 154 -4.07 4.01 -11.39
C THR A 154 -2.55 3.87 -11.48
N LEU A 155 -2.03 2.70 -11.84
CA LEU A 155 -0.59 2.45 -11.86
C LEU A 155 -0.18 1.41 -12.91
N GLY A 156 1.13 1.37 -13.21
CA GLY A 156 1.69 0.44 -14.19
C GLY A 156 1.52 0.90 -15.63
N ALA A 157 1.70 0.00 -16.57
CA ALA A 157 1.61 0.24 -18.01
C ALA A 157 0.36 -0.37 -18.62
N ASN A 158 -0.21 0.25 -19.65
CA ASN A 158 -1.15 -0.43 -20.52
C ASN A 158 -0.44 -1.19 -21.63
N ARG A 159 -1.07 -2.27 -22.04
CA ARG A 159 -0.68 -3.10 -23.18
C ARG A 159 -1.86 -3.25 -24.12
N ALA A 160 -1.73 -2.74 -25.34
CA ALA A 160 -2.73 -2.89 -26.40
C ALA A 160 -2.28 -3.93 -27.41
N PRO A 161 -3.07 -4.96 -27.73
CA PRO A 161 -2.70 -5.95 -28.73
C PRO A 161 -2.64 -5.33 -30.14
N ILE A 162 -1.71 -5.79 -30.96
CA ILE A 162 -1.64 -5.50 -32.40
C ILE A 162 -2.22 -6.67 -33.18
N ASP A 163 -1.92 -7.87 -32.73
CA ASP A 163 -2.48 -9.11 -33.24
C ASP A 163 -2.59 -10.14 -32.10
N ALA A 164 -2.98 -11.35 -32.39
CA ALA A 164 -3.14 -12.42 -31.39
C ALA A 164 -1.86 -12.72 -30.57
N VAL A 165 -0.69 -12.20 -30.95
CA VAL A 165 0.59 -12.51 -30.31
C VAL A 165 1.37 -11.26 -29.90
N ARG A 166 1.27 -10.16 -30.68
CA ARG A 166 2.08 -8.95 -30.50
C ARG A 166 1.25 -7.83 -29.87
N ALA A 167 1.93 -6.94 -29.15
CA ALA A 167 1.30 -5.80 -28.50
C ALA A 167 2.24 -4.60 -28.42
N ILE A 168 1.66 -3.41 -28.33
CA ILE A 168 2.33 -2.16 -27.92
C ILE A 168 2.16 -2.02 -26.41
N GLN A 169 3.19 -1.58 -25.72
CA GLN A 169 3.18 -1.37 -24.27
C GLN A 169 4.07 -0.21 -23.89
N ASN A 170 3.63 0.61 -22.95
CA ASN A 170 4.46 1.64 -22.32
C ASN A 170 5.53 1.01 -21.42
N ALA A 171 6.70 1.65 -21.34
CA ALA A 171 7.83 1.21 -20.52
C ALA A 171 7.69 1.70 -19.07
N SER A 172 6.63 1.29 -18.37
CA SER A 172 6.44 1.58 -16.94
C SER A 172 6.57 0.31 -16.12
N SER A 173 7.35 0.38 -15.04
CA SER A 173 7.48 -0.71 -14.07
C SER A 173 6.32 -0.78 -13.07
N GLY A 174 5.61 0.34 -12.86
CA GLY A 174 4.60 0.50 -11.84
C GLY A 174 5.17 0.84 -10.45
N SER A 175 6.49 0.98 -10.31
CA SER A 175 7.17 1.18 -9.02
C SER A 175 6.61 2.37 -8.25
N THR A 176 6.54 3.55 -8.88
CA THR A 176 6.05 4.78 -8.23
C THR A 176 4.64 4.60 -7.68
N GLY A 177 3.73 4.03 -8.47
CA GLY A 177 2.36 3.79 -8.02
C GLY A 177 2.29 2.81 -6.84
N TRP A 178 3.07 1.73 -6.87
CA TRP A 178 3.15 0.80 -5.73
C TRP A 178 3.72 1.45 -4.48
N THR A 179 4.79 2.26 -4.61
CA THR A 179 5.40 2.99 -3.49
C THR A 179 4.38 3.90 -2.80
N ILE A 180 3.65 4.71 -3.58
CA ILE A 180 2.61 5.59 -3.06
C ILE A 180 1.47 4.80 -2.42
N ALA A 181 0.96 3.76 -3.10
CA ALA A 181 -0.14 2.94 -2.59
C ALA A 181 0.19 2.28 -1.24
N GLN A 182 1.40 1.72 -1.12
CA GLN A 182 1.88 1.10 0.11
C GLN A 182 2.08 2.11 1.24
N TYR A 183 2.59 3.29 0.92
CA TYR A 183 2.74 4.37 1.89
C TYR A 183 1.37 4.82 2.41
N LEU A 184 0.43 5.16 1.53
CA LEU A 184 -0.92 5.60 1.89
C LEU A 184 -1.68 4.55 2.70
N HIS A 185 -1.51 3.27 2.38
CA HIS A 185 -2.06 2.17 3.19
C HIS A 185 -1.48 2.19 4.61
N ARG A 186 -0.15 2.29 4.78
CA ARG A 186 0.48 2.41 6.11
C ARG A 186 0.02 3.64 6.88
N MET A 187 -0.31 4.73 6.18
CA MET A 187 -0.87 5.95 6.79
C MET A 187 -2.36 5.81 7.16
N GLY A 188 -2.96 4.65 6.95
CA GLY A 188 -4.32 4.32 7.39
C GLY A 188 -5.41 4.64 6.36
N HIS A 189 -5.05 5.08 5.16
CA HIS A 189 -6.02 5.29 4.08
C HIS A 189 -6.50 3.97 3.50
N GLN A 190 -7.74 3.93 3.01
CA GLN A 190 -8.21 2.84 2.15
C GLN A 190 -7.74 3.10 0.72
N VAL A 191 -7.08 2.13 0.10
CA VAL A 191 -6.47 2.31 -1.22
C VAL A 191 -7.01 1.28 -2.20
N ILE A 192 -7.60 1.75 -3.30
CA ILE A 192 -8.00 0.94 -4.45
C ILE A 192 -6.93 1.10 -5.54
N CYS A 193 -6.21 0.03 -5.84
CA CYS A 193 -5.20 0.04 -6.90
C CYS A 193 -5.80 -0.49 -8.21
N ILE A 194 -5.84 0.34 -9.26
CA ILE A 194 -6.20 -0.07 -10.62
C ILE A 194 -4.89 -0.29 -11.39
N ALA A 195 -4.45 -1.55 -11.44
CA ALA A 195 -3.10 -1.90 -11.85
C ALA A 195 -3.05 -2.49 -13.26
N GLY A 196 -2.36 -1.80 -14.15
CA GLY A 196 -1.96 -2.31 -15.45
C GLY A 196 -0.87 -3.39 -15.35
N LYS A 197 -0.05 -3.49 -16.39
CA LYS A 197 1.13 -4.36 -16.38
C LYS A 197 2.24 -3.73 -15.55
N THR A 198 2.79 -4.49 -14.62
CA THR A 198 3.90 -4.06 -13.77
C THR A 198 5.03 -5.08 -13.83
N SER A 199 6.28 -4.64 -13.81
CA SER A 199 7.46 -5.51 -13.73
C SER A 199 7.98 -5.66 -12.29
N VAL A 200 7.43 -4.88 -11.36
CA VAL A 200 7.68 -5.00 -9.92
C VAL A 200 6.38 -5.29 -9.19
N SER A 201 6.49 -5.89 -8.03
CA SER A 201 5.36 -6.15 -7.13
C SER A 201 5.45 -5.27 -5.89
N PRO A 202 4.34 -4.99 -5.20
CA PRO A 202 4.40 -4.35 -3.90
C PRO A 202 5.12 -5.24 -2.88
N GLU A 203 5.70 -4.64 -1.84
CA GLU A 203 6.43 -5.33 -0.77
C GLU A 203 5.52 -6.18 0.13
N PHE A 204 4.23 -5.86 0.16
CA PHE A 204 3.19 -6.59 0.88
C PHE A 204 1.87 -6.55 0.09
N ILE A 205 0.94 -7.44 0.44
CA ILE A 205 -0.36 -7.54 -0.23
C ILE A 205 -1.24 -6.35 0.16
N LEU A 206 -1.66 -5.57 -0.83
CA LEU A 206 -2.66 -4.52 -0.66
C LEU A 206 -4.07 -5.12 -0.77
N PRO A 207 -5.05 -4.66 0.04
CA PRO A 207 -6.37 -5.29 0.13
C PRO A 207 -7.22 -5.22 -1.15
N ASP A 208 -7.15 -4.12 -1.90
CA ASP A 208 -7.95 -3.94 -3.13
C ASP A 208 -7.02 -3.63 -4.32
N VAL A 209 -6.72 -4.66 -5.10
CA VAL A 209 -5.92 -4.54 -6.33
C VAL A 209 -6.72 -5.10 -7.50
N ARG A 210 -7.21 -4.21 -8.36
CA ARG A 210 -7.97 -4.53 -9.57
C ARG A 210 -7.05 -4.52 -10.78
N ARG A 211 -6.90 -5.66 -11.45
CA ARG A 211 -6.02 -5.78 -12.62
C ARG A 211 -6.75 -5.33 -13.87
N ALA A 212 -6.10 -4.44 -14.65
CA ALA A 212 -6.64 -3.83 -15.85
C ALA A 212 -5.49 -3.58 -16.85
N GLY A 213 -5.17 -4.57 -17.65
CA GLY A 213 -3.95 -4.61 -18.45
C GLY A 213 -3.99 -3.80 -19.74
N SER A 214 -5.16 -3.62 -20.36
CA SER A 214 -5.36 -2.81 -21.57
C SER A 214 -5.86 -1.40 -21.24
N PRO A 215 -5.78 -0.43 -22.18
CA PRO A 215 -6.39 0.89 -21.99
C PRO A 215 -7.89 0.80 -21.69
N ASP A 216 -8.63 0.01 -22.46
CA ASP A 216 -10.09 -0.14 -22.32
C ASP A 216 -10.48 -0.78 -20.98
N GLU A 217 -9.76 -1.84 -20.56
CA GLU A 217 -9.98 -2.44 -19.24
C GLU A 217 -9.73 -1.44 -18.11
N MET A 218 -8.64 -0.65 -18.20
CA MET A 218 -8.30 0.33 -17.17
C MET A 218 -9.34 1.46 -17.11
N LEU A 219 -9.80 1.93 -18.25
CA LEU A 219 -10.87 2.92 -18.30
C LEU A 219 -12.16 2.36 -17.69
N LYS A 220 -12.58 1.17 -18.11
CA LYS A 220 -13.77 0.49 -17.58
C LYS A 220 -13.72 0.36 -16.06
N VAL A 221 -12.64 -0.20 -15.51
CA VAL A 221 -12.49 -0.36 -14.06
C VAL A 221 -12.45 1.01 -13.36
N SER A 222 -11.80 2.02 -13.97
CA SER A 222 -11.79 3.37 -13.40
C SER A 222 -13.19 3.98 -13.34
N LEU A 223 -14.01 3.82 -14.38
CA LEU A 223 -15.41 4.28 -14.40
C LEU A 223 -16.26 3.54 -13.37
N GLU A 224 -16.07 2.22 -13.22
CA GLU A 224 -16.75 1.42 -12.19
C GLU A 224 -16.40 1.92 -10.77
N VAL A 225 -15.12 2.21 -10.49
CA VAL A 225 -14.68 2.76 -9.20
C VAL A 225 -15.18 4.17 -8.99
N ALA A 226 -15.16 5.02 -10.01
CA ALA A 226 -15.67 6.40 -9.93
C ALA A 226 -17.18 6.46 -9.69
N SER A 227 -17.91 5.41 -10.05
CA SER A 227 -19.37 5.28 -9.88
C SER A 227 -19.76 4.44 -8.67
N SER A 228 -18.80 3.91 -7.89
CA SER A 228 -19.08 3.08 -6.72
C SER A 228 -19.51 3.91 -5.50
N GLU A 229 -20.12 3.25 -4.51
CA GLU A 229 -20.37 3.84 -3.20
C GLU A 229 -19.64 2.99 -2.13
N PRO A 230 -18.88 3.59 -1.22
CA PRO A 230 -18.52 5.03 -1.20
C PRO A 230 -17.63 5.42 -2.38
N LYS A 231 -17.75 6.67 -2.83
CA LYS A 231 -16.85 7.24 -3.85
C LYS A 231 -15.47 7.52 -3.28
N PRO A 232 -14.39 7.35 -4.08
CA PRO A 232 -13.07 7.79 -3.67
C PRO A 232 -13.01 9.30 -3.40
N ASP A 233 -12.40 9.67 -2.27
CA ASP A 233 -12.13 11.06 -1.90
C ASP A 233 -10.99 11.67 -2.73
N ALA A 234 -10.14 10.81 -3.30
CA ALA A 234 -9.00 11.24 -4.11
C ALA A 234 -8.67 10.24 -5.23
N TRP A 235 -8.09 10.77 -6.31
CA TRP A 235 -7.60 10.04 -7.46
C TRP A 235 -6.15 10.37 -7.78
N ILE A 236 -5.30 9.35 -7.88
CA ILE A 236 -3.90 9.47 -8.25
C ILE A 236 -3.68 8.78 -9.60
N HIS A 237 -3.41 9.57 -10.64
CA HIS A 237 -3.28 9.12 -12.02
C HIS A 237 -1.80 8.83 -12.34
N SER A 238 -1.24 7.72 -11.81
CA SER A 238 0.17 7.37 -12.02
C SER A 238 0.41 6.30 -13.08
N ALA A 239 -0.65 5.79 -13.70
CA ALA A 239 -0.51 4.82 -14.79
C ALA A 239 0.07 5.45 -16.05
N ALA A 240 0.95 4.73 -16.74
CA ALA A 240 1.37 5.05 -18.10
C ALA A 240 0.32 4.50 -19.08
N VAL A 241 -0.70 5.31 -19.34
CA VAL A 241 -1.78 4.98 -20.28
C VAL A 241 -1.28 5.17 -21.72
N LEU A 242 -1.62 4.25 -22.62
CA LEU A 242 -1.35 4.40 -24.05
C LEU A 242 -2.33 5.41 -24.65
N ASP A 243 -1.78 6.51 -25.19
CA ASP A 243 -2.56 7.53 -25.90
C ASP A 243 -2.90 7.09 -27.33
N TYR A 244 -2.09 6.21 -27.90
CA TYR A 244 -2.22 5.71 -29.27
C TYR A 244 -2.15 4.18 -29.30
N PHE A 245 -3.12 3.55 -29.92
CA PHE A 245 -3.16 2.10 -30.13
C PHE A 245 -3.95 1.77 -31.41
N THR A 246 -3.99 0.49 -31.79
CA THR A 246 -4.65 0.04 -33.01
C THR A 246 -5.74 -0.97 -32.70
N GLU A 247 -6.72 -1.10 -33.58
CA GLU A 247 -7.62 -2.25 -33.57
C GLU A 247 -6.82 -3.54 -33.82
N PRO A 248 -6.90 -4.54 -32.94
CA PRO A 248 -6.12 -5.75 -33.07
C PRO A 248 -6.60 -6.64 -34.20
N LEU A 249 -5.65 -7.33 -34.85
CA LEU A 249 -5.99 -8.41 -35.74
C LEU A 249 -6.31 -9.67 -34.93
N ASP A 250 -7.37 -10.38 -35.30
CA ASP A 250 -7.79 -11.63 -34.62
C ASP A 250 -6.76 -12.76 -34.75
N VAL A 251 -5.94 -12.73 -35.80
CA VAL A 251 -4.92 -13.73 -36.07
C VAL A 251 -3.53 -13.12 -36.11
N LYS A 252 -2.53 -13.95 -35.83
CA LYS A 252 -1.13 -13.57 -35.95
C LYS A 252 -0.78 -13.20 -37.39
N LYS A 253 -0.22 -12.01 -37.61
CA LYS A 253 0.36 -11.64 -38.92
C LYS A 253 1.54 -12.55 -39.25
N SER A 254 1.51 -13.14 -40.43
CA SER A 254 2.56 -14.05 -40.94
C SER A 254 3.90 -13.30 -41.10
N SER A 255 5.00 -14.01 -40.87
CA SER A 255 6.35 -13.52 -41.13
C SER A 255 6.77 -13.71 -42.57
N GLY A 256 7.67 -12.90 -43.10
CA GLY A 256 8.23 -13.03 -44.45
C GLY A 256 7.45 -12.33 -45.55
N GLU A 257 6.42 -11.55 -45.20
CA GLU A 257 5.58 -10.80 -46.17
C GLU A 257 6.07 -9.36 -46.41
N GLY A 258 7.31 -9.04 -46.05
CA GLY A 258 7.88 -7.70 -46.18
C GLY A 258 7.55 -6.78 -45.02
N PRO A 259 7.74 -5.45 -45.16
CA PRO A 259 7.42 -4.48 -44.14
C PRO A 259 5.96 -4.52 -43.70
N TRP A 260 5.70 -4.32 -42.45
CA TRP A 260 4.35 -4.21 -41.89
C TRP A 260 4.15 -2.83 -41.27
N GLU A 261 3.24 -2.06 -41.87
CA GLU A 261 2.86 -0.75 -41.37
C GLU A 261 1.65 -0.91 -40.44
N ILE A 262 1.69 -0.25 -39.29
CA ILE A 262 0.63 -0.25 -38.29
C ILE A 262 0.16 1.19 -38.10
N SER A 263 -1.10 1.46 -38.39
CA SER A 263 -1.72 2.74 -38.08
C SER A 263 -2.21 2.77 -36.65
N LEU A 264 -1.88 3.83 -35.93
CA LEU A 264 -2.31 4.04 -34.56
C LEU A 264 -3.34 5.18 -34.52
N SER A 265 -4.41 4.97 -33.79
CA SER A 265 -5.45 5.97 -33.52
C SER A 265 -5.36 6.48 -32.10
N GLU A 266 -5.72 7.72 -31.86
CA GLU A 266 -5.78 8.30 -30.52
C GLU A 266 -6.94 7.68 -29.73
N GLY A 267 -6.64 7.23 -28.50
CA GLY A 267 -7.61 6.72 -27.55
C GLY A 267 -8.12 7.78 -26.58
N PRO A 268 -9.15 7.44 -25.77
CA PRO A 268 -9.72 8.36 -24.81
C PRO A 268 -8.72 8.68 -23.68
N LYS A 269 -8.73 9.92 -23.21
CA LYS A 269 -7.92 10.33 -22.05
C LYS A 269 -8.65 9.95 -20.76
N HIS A 270 -8.18 8.90 -20.06
CA HIS A 270 -8.82 8.38 -18.86
C HIS A 270 -9.06 9.45 -17.79
N ILE A 271 -8.09 10.36 -17.60
CA ILE A 271 -8.20 11.48 -16.65
C ILE A 271 -9.35 12.42 -16.97
N SER A 272 -9.70 12.57 -18.25
CA SER A 272 -10.85 13.37 -18.70
C SER A 272 -12.17 12.61 -18.58
N GLU A 273 -12.16 11.32 -18.96
CA GLU A 273 -13.36 10.49 -18.97
C GLU A 273 -13.96 10.30 -17.57
N ILE A 274 -13.12 10.17 -16.55
CA ILE A 274 -13.60 10.02 -15.17
C ILE A 274 -13.93 11.36 -14.48
N ALA A 275 -13.41 12.48 -14.98
CA ALA A 275 -13.56 13.79 -14.33
C ALA A 275 -15.01 14.13 -13.94
N PRO A 276 -16.03 13.92 -14.78
CA PRO A 276 -17.42 14.26 -14.45
C PRO A 276 -18.01 13.40 -13.30
N LEU A 277 -17.42 12.23 -13.01
CA LEU A 277 -17.92 11.29 -12.00
C LEU A 277 -17.28 11.53 -10.62
N VAL A 278 -16.15 12.24 -10.60
CA VAL A 278 -15.30 12.42 -9.40
C VAL A 278 -15.22 13.89 -8.97
N ASP A 279 -16.29 14.63 -9.25
CA ASP A 279 -16.41 16.03 -8.81
C ASP A 279 -16.30 16.12 -7.27
N GLY A 280 -15.47 17.07 -6.81
CA GLY A 280 -15.13 17.25 -5.39
C GLY A 280 -14.03 16.32 -4.85
N ALA A 281 -13.59 15.31 -5.59
CA ALA A 281 -12.44 14.50 -5.21
C ALA A 281 -11.12 15.20 -5.57
N LYS A 282 -10.09 15.06 -4.72
CA LYS A 282 -8.72 15.49 -5.03
C LYS A 282 -8.16 14.68 -6.20
N ARG A 283 -7.56 15.36 -7.18
CA ARG A 283 -7.03 14.71 -8.38
C ARG A 283 -5.57 15.07 -8.59
N ILE A 284 -4.69 14.08 -8.54
CA ILE A 284 -3.24 14.23 -8.72
C ILE A 284 -2.84 13.55 -10.02
N GLY A 285 -2.29 14.33 -10.97
CA GLY A 285 -1.77 13.82 -12.23
C GLY A 285 -0.27 13.51 -12.16
N PHE A 286 0.19 12.69 -13.10
CA PHE A 286 1.61 12.45 -13.34
C PHE A 286 1.99 12.89 -14.76
N LYS A 287 3.19 13.45 -14.89
CA LYS A 287 3.76 13.86 -16.17
C LYS A 287 5.20 13.38 -16.29
N LEU A 288 5.45 12.51 -17.26
CA LEU A 288 6.79 12.04 -17.61
C LEU A 288 7.15 12.59 -18.98
N GLU A 289 8.31 13.23 -19.07
CA GLU A 289 8.86 13.72 -20.33
C GLU A 289 10.30 13.19 -20.53
N SER A 290 10.78 13.25 -21.77
CA SER A 290 12.13 12.84 -22.13
C SER A 290 12.71 13.78 -23.19
N GLY A 291 14.00 14.11 -23.08
CA GLY A 291 14.70 14.94 -24.05
C GLY A 291 14.26 16.42 -24.05
N VAL A 292 13.68 16.90 -22.96
CA VAL A 292 13.26 18.30 -22.80
C VAL A 292 13.90 18.95 -21.58
N SER A 293 13.91 20.29 -21.52
CA SER A 293 14.37 21.00 -20.33
C SER A 293 13.34 20.91 -19.18
N VAL A 294 13.79 21.20 -17.95
CA VAL A 294 12.92 21.29 -16.78
C VAL A 294 11.84 22.34 -16.96
N ASP A 295 12.14 23.47 -17.58
CA ASP A 295 11.14 24.53 -17.83
C ASP A 295 10.01 24.03 -18.75
N VAL A 296 10.35 23.31 -19.82
CA VAL A 296 9.35 22.69 -20.71
C VAL A 296 8.53 21.62 -19.99
N LEU A 297 9.14 20.83 -19.11
CA LEU A 297 8.43 19.85 -18.27
C LEU A 297 7.40 20.55 -17.38
N ILE A 298 7.81 21.63 -16.69
CA ILE A 298 6.94 22.41 -15.80
C ILE A 298 5.79 23.05 -16.59
N ASP A 299 6.06 23.65 -17.74
CA ASP A 299 5.02 24.25 -18.59
C ASP A 299 3.98 23.20 -19.04
N ARG A 300 4.43 22.01 -19.44
CA ARG A 300 3.52 20.91 -19.78
C ARG A 300 2.72 20.40 -18.59
N ALA A 301 3.31 20.41 -17.38
CA ALA A 301 2.58 20.08 -16.16
C ALA A 301 1.50 21.12 -15.84
N LYS A 302 1.79 22.41 -15.98
CA LYS A 302 0.79 23.51 -15.84
C LYS A 302 -0.32 23.36 -16.86
N GLN A 303 0.02 23.08 -18.12
CA GLN A 303 -0.98 22.84 -19.17
C GLN A 303 -1.88 21.65 -18.82
N GLN A 304 -1.33 20.58 -18.21
CA GLN A 304 -2.10 19.43 -17.76
C GLN A 304 -3.09 19.81 -16.64
N ILE A 305 -2.67 20.66 -15.68
CA ILE A 305 -3.54 21.20 -14.63
C ILE A 305 -4.69 21.98 -15.25
N GLU A 306 -4.41 22.92 -16.14
CA GLU A 306 -5.42 23.75 -16.80
C GLU A 306 -6.39 22.93 -17.66
N THR A 307 -5.87 21.94 -18.42
CA THR A 307 -6.67 21.15 -19.35
C THR A 307 -7.60 20.17 -18.63
N TYR A 308 -7.13 19.52 -17.56
CA TYR A 308 -7.86 18.45 -16.91
C TYR A 308 -8.43 18.82 -15.54
N GLY A 309 -8.15 20.03 -15.04
CA GLY A 309 -8.65 20.50 -13.75
C GLY A 309 -8.17 19.66 -12.58
N VAL A 310 -6.91 19.20 -12.61
CA VAL A 310 -6.31 18.45 -11.49
C VAL A 310 -5.71 19.39 -10.47
N ASP A 311 -5.66 18.96 -9.20
CA ASP A 311 -5.18 19.78 -8.07
C ASP A 311 -3.65 19.87 -7.99
N ALA A 312 -2.95 18.91 -8.59
CA ALA A 312 -1.50 18.92 -8.69
C ALA A 312 -1.02 17.99 -9.80
N VAL A 313 0.20 18.24 -10.30
CA VAL A 313 0.89 17.33 -11.21
C VAL A 313 2.28 17.03 -10.67
N ILE A 314 2.60 15.74 -10.56
CA ILE A 314 3.95 15.26 -10.24
C ILE A 314 4.70 15.05 -11.56
N ALA A 315 5.69 15.89 -11.80
CA ALA A 315 6.43 15.97 -13.06
C ALA A 315 7.82 15.39 -12.94
N ASN A 316 8.22 14.51 -13.87
CA ASN A 316 9.50 13.82 -13.91
C ASN A 316 10.13 13.88 -15.29
N LEU A 317 11.45 13.93 -15.35
CA LEU A 317 12.21 13.59 -16.56
C LEU A 317 12.59 12.10 -16.53
N LYS A 318 12.49 11.45 -17.69
CA LYS A 318 12.84 10.02 -17.81
C LYS A 318 14.32 9.79 -17.45
N GLU A 319 15.16 10.73 -17.77
CA GLU A 319 16.62 10.72 -17.53
C GLU A 319 16.94 10.73 -16.03
N GLU A 320 16.07 11.31 -15.20
CA GLU A 320 16.23 11.43 -13.74
C GLU A 320 15.78 10.18 -12.98
N VAL A 321 14.90 9.35 -13.57
CA VAL A 321 14.19 8.25 -12.86
C VAL A 321 15.14 7.23 -12.21
N HIS A 322 16.33 7.03 -12.74
CA HIS A 322 17.30 6.04 -12.24
C HIS A 322 18.62 6.68 -11.78
N ASP A 323 18.68 8.01 -11.74
CA ASP A 323 19.85 8.75 -11.29
C ASP A 323 19.67 9.13 -9.80
N PRO A 324 20.49 8.56 -8.89
CA PRO A 324 20.39 8.83 -7.45
C PRO A 324 20.75 10.27 -7.07
N ASP A 325 21.45 11.00 -7.93
CA ASP A 325 21.84 12.39 -7.70
C ASP A 325 20.81 13.39 -8.25
N SER A 326 19.83 12.92 -8.99
CA SER A 326 18.75 13.73 -9.56
C SER A 326 17.50 13.77 -8.65
N PRO A 327 16.67 14.82 -8.77
CA PRO A 327 15.39 14.89 -8.07
C PRO A 327 14.48 13.71 -8.41
N ARG A 328 13.76 13.21 -7.41
CA ARG A 328 12.74 12.17 -7.60
C ARG A 328 11.56 12.65 -8.45
N GLY A 329 11.30 13.94 -8.41
CA GLY A 329 10.26 14.61 -9.18
C GLY A 329 10.03 16.04 -8.72
N ARG A 330 9.02 16.66 -9.30
CA ARG A 330 8.59 18.03 -8.97
C ARG A 330 7.07 18.06 -8.86
N ILE A 331 6.55 18.62 -7.78
CA ILE A 331 5.12 18.91 -7.68
C ILE A 331 4.88 20.29 -8.28
N VAL A 332 3.96 20.37 -9.21
CA VAL A 332 3.48 21.62 -9.79
C VAL A 332 2.05 21.83 -9.33
N LEU A 333 1.76 23.02 -8.77
CA LEU A 333 0.45 23.39 -8.25
C LEU A 333 -0.27 24.38 -9.17
N PRO A 334 -1.61 24.57 -9.03
CA PRO A 334 -2.39 25.48 -9.87
C PRO A 334 -1.94 26.94 -9.79
N ASP A 335 -1.37 27.39 -8.67
CA ASP A 335 -0.81 28.74 -8.51
C ASP A 335 0.53 28.93 -9.23
N GLY A 336 1.03 27.87 -9.85
CA GLY A 336 2.30 27.85 -10.57
C GLY A 336 3.53 27.60 -9.70
N SER A 337 3.36 27.39 -8.39
CA SER A 337 4.44 27.00 -7.50
C SER A 337 4.96 25.61 -7.84
N VAL A 338 6.26 25.39 -7.60
CA VAL A 338 6.96 24.14 -7.88
C VAL A 338 7.80 23.75 -6.68
N GLU A 339 7.56 22.54 -6.19
CA GLU A 339 8.36 21.92 -5.13
C GLU A 339 9.20 20.78 -5.71
N VAL A 340 10.47 20.73 -5.36
CA VAL A 340 11.40 19.68 -5.79
C VAL A 340 11.48 18.60 -4.75
N LEU A 341 11.29 17.36 -5.14
CA LEU A 341 11.30 16.18 -4.28
C LEU A 341 12.61 15.41 -4.46
N SER A 342 13.32 15.14 -3.37
CA SER A 342 14.63 14.49 -3.40
C SER A 342 14.55 12.95 -3.45
N GLY A 343 13.46 12.36 -2.91
CA GLY A 343 13.33 10.92 -2.80
C GLY A 343 11.89 10.42 -2.67
N ASP A 344 11.74 9.09 -2.61
CA ASP A 344 10.42 8.45 -2.49
C ASP A 344 9.69 8.82 -1.19
N ALA A 345 10.42 9.06 -0.09
CA ALA A 345 9.81 9.49 1.17
C ALA A 345 9.15 10.87 1.00
N GLU A 346 9.88 11.85 0.47
CA GLU A 346 9.34 13.19 0.22
C GLU A 346 8.18 13.16 -0.78
N LEU A 347 8.27 12.32 -1.83
CA LEU A 347 7.18 12.12 -2.77
C LEU A 347 5.91 11.63 -2.08
N CYS A 348 6.03 10.63 -1.21
CA CYS A 348 4.90 10.07 -0.50
C CYS A 348 4.30 11.05 0.51
N ASP A 349 5.15 11.73 1.30
CA ASP A 349 4.73 12.74 2.28
C ASP A 349 4.00 13.91 1.59
N ALA A 350 4.51 14.34 0.44
CA ALA A 350 3.91 15.41 -0.35
C ALA A 350 2.56 14.99 -0.96
N VAL A 351 2.45 13.75 -1.47
CA VAL A 351 1.16 13.22 -1.95
C VAL A 351 0.14 13.20 -0.81
N GLU A 352 0.51 12.71 0.38
CA GLU A 352 -0.40 12.70 1.53
C GLU A 352 -0.80 14.12 1.96
N SER A 353 0.14 15.06 1.99
CA SER A 353 -0.12 16.46 2.31
C SER A 353 -1.14 17.09 1.34
N LEU A 354 -1.06 16.76 0.05
CA LEU A 354 -2.03 17.21 -0.96
C LEU A 354 -3.44 16.68 -0.70
N LEU A 355 -3.59 15.49 -0.12
CA LEU A 355 -4.90 14.93 0.23
C LEU A 355 -5.62 15.74 1.32
N HIS A 356 -4.88 16.44 2.16
CA HIS A 356 -5.39 17.24 3.29
C HIS A 356 -5.44 18.75 3.01
N SER A 357 -4.87 19.20 1.88
CA SER A 357 -4.95 20.61 1.47
C SER A 357 -6.39 20.98 1.05
N SER A 358 -6.82 22.16 1.43
CA SER A 358 -8.15 22.73 1.12
C SER A 358 -8.34 22.97 -0.36
#